data_bdcc72cd4c737abc5dde0441b2a9965f
#
_entry.id   bdcc72cd4c737abc5dde0441b2a9965f
#
_cell.length_a   1.000
_cell.length_b   1.000
_cell.length_c   1.000
_cell.angle_alpha   90.00
_cell.angle_beta   90.00
_cell.angle_gamma   90.00
#
_symmetry.space_group_name_H-M   'P 1'
#
loop_
_entity.id
_entity.type
_entity.pdbx_description
1 polymer ?
#
loop_
_entity_poly.entity_id
_entity_poly.type
_entity_poly.pdbx_seq_one_letter_code
_entity_poly.pdbx_strand_id
1 'polypeptide(L)'
;MAATVYLFCIGLQAYAYHAGYIELGDALVLSSVCLTNVVFWYVVLRSGVNLRFKEPALTLPQILSSLTIIIGAYSTTGPVHGSTLMLLALVLVFGIFNLKARGATIAGVYTVVVIGIAMSIKVQTDPVHYPFKLEFAHFWMTVAIVPTISSLAVQLSNMREKLKAQKNELGEALMRIQVLATRDELTGLFNRRHMLDVLGQHQKRLERSGHHHFCLAILDIDHFKRVNDTYGHGVGDEVLRRFAEEAQTVLRDTDVLARWGGEEFLLLLNDTSPALANTGLERMRNHLASIQFSTSQPTLRPTFSAGLTGYGDNERLDVCIERADKALYQAKRDGRNRTVIQASPQDELCPPPVPPQSIPAVTLA
;
A
#
# COMPACT_ATOMS: atom_id res chain seq x y z
N MET A 1 -25.78 -6.71 10.75
CA MET A 1 -26.56 -7.45 9.75
C MET A 1 -27.25 -8.70 10.34
N ALA A 2 -26.53 -9.68 10.94
CA ALA A 2 -27.22 -10.84 11.55
C ALA A 2 -28.28 -10.43 12.58
N ALA A 3 -27.96 -9.50 13.49
CA ALA A 3 -28.93 -8.96 14.47
C ALA A 3 -30.22 -8.39 13.82
N THR A 4 -30.12 -7.77 12.66
CA THR A 4 -31.27 -7.20 11.95
C THR A 4 -32.22 -8.28 11.45
N VAL A 5 -31.67 -9.39 10.92
CA VAL A 5 -32.49 -10.54 10.49
C VAL A 5 -33.21 -11.17 11.67
N TYR A 6 -32.53 -11.36 12.81
CA TYR A 6 -33.13 -11.93 14.00
C TYR A 6 -34.19 -11.03 14.62
N LEU A 7 -34.01 -9.69 14.63
CA LEU A 7 -35.03 -8.74 15.04
C LEU A 7 -36.28 -8.86 14.17
N PHE A 8 -36.08 -9.04 12.84
CA PHE A 8 -37.18 -9.24 11.92
C PHE A 8 -37.92 -10.57 12.17
N CYS A 9 -37.15 -11.65 12.48
CA CYS A 9 -37.73 -12.94 12.86
C CYS A 9 -38.57 -12.83 14.14
N ILE A 10 -38.06 -12.15 15.17
CA ILE A 10 -38.80 -11.92 16.44
C ILE A 10 -40.07 -11.11 16.18
N GLY A 11 -40.01 -10.06 15.33
CA GLY A 11 -41.18 -9.26 14.96
C GLY A 11 -42.25 -10.08 14.22
N LEU A 12 -41.82 -10.97 13.30
CA LEU A 12 -42.70 -11.88 12.58
C LEU A 12 -43.39 -12.88 13.54
N GLN A 13 -42.67 -13.39 14.53
CA GLN A 13 -43.23 -14.30 15.54
C GLN A 13 -44.23 -13.59 16.43
N ALA A 14 -43.95 -12.35 16.85
CA ALA A 14 -44.91 -11.52 17.60
C ALA A 14 -46.18 -11.29 16.81
N TYR A 15 -46.06 -11.01 15.52
CA TYR A 15 -47.23 -10.87 14.61
C TYR A 15 -47.99 -12.20 14.52
N ALA A 16 -47.31 -13.33 14.30
CA ALA A 16 -47.95 -14.63 14.17
C ALA A 16 -48.72 -15.03 15.45
N TYR A 17 -48.16 -14.71 16.64
CA TYR A 17 -48.85 -14.88 17.90
C TYR A 17 -50.12 -13.99 17.99
N HIS A 18 -49.99 -12.71 17.73
CA HIS A 18 -51.16 -11.80 17.73
C HIS A 18 -52.26 -12.17 16.74
N ALA A 19 -51.86 -12.76 15.61
CA ALA A 19 -52.80 -13.26 14.60
C ALA A 19 -53.39 -14.63 14.94
N GLY A 20 -53.00 -15.26 16.05
CA GLY A 20 -53.49 -16.55 16.50
C GLY A 20 -52.95 -17.76 15.72
N TYR A 21 -51.84 -17.59 15.00
CA TYR A 21 -51.26 -18.69 14.20
C TYR A 21 -50.30 -19.60 15.03
N ILE A 22 -49.75 -19.06 16.14
CA ILE A 22 -48.83 -19.82 17.02
C ILE A 22 -49.19 -19.57 18.48
N GLU A 23 -48.87 -20.52 19.34
CA GLU A 23 -49.06 -20.40 20.77
C GLU A 23 -47.96 -19.48 21.39
N LEU A 24 -48.30 -18.82 22.52
CA LEU A 24 -47.36 -17.97 23.24
C LEU A 24 -46.08 -18.70 23.64
N GLY A 25 -46.20 -19.96 24.03
CA GLY A 25 -45.06 -20.80 24.42
C GLY A 25 -44.07 -20.96 23.27
N ASP A 26 -44.54 -21.30 22.08
CA ASP A 26 -43.71 -21.48 20.89
C ASP A 26 -43.06 -20.18 20.46
N ALA A 27 -43.79 -19.05 20.48
CA ALA A 27 -43.26 -17.74 20.16
C ALA A 27 -42.14 -17.32 21.11
N LEU A 28 -42.29 -17.56 22.40
CA LEU A 28 -41.27 -17.26 23.43
C LEU A 28 -40.04 -18.15 23.28
N VAL A 29 -40.21 -19.45 23.05
CA VAL A 29 -39.10 -20.39 22.84
C VAL A 29 -38.30 -19.96 21.61
N LEU A 30 -38.93 -19.70 20.48
CA LEU A 30 -38.27 -19.33 19.25
C LEU A 30 -37.55 -17.98 19.38
N SER A 31 -38.17 -17.00 20.02
CA SER A 31 -37.58 -15.69 20.26
C SER A 31 -36.35 -15.78 21.20
N SER A 32 -36.45 -16.64 22.25
CA SER A 32 -35.33 -16.89 23.16
C SER A 32 -34.14 -17.57 22.47
N VAL A 33 -34.42 -18.53 21.58
CA VAL A 33 -33.37 -19.20 20.78
C VAL A 33 -32.70 -18.19 19.84
N CYS A 34 -33.45 -17.33 19.16
CA CYS A 34 -32.89 -16.28 18.30
C CYS A 34 -31.98 -15.33 19.11
N LEU A 35 -32.44 -14.86 20.27
CA LEU A 35 -31.67 -13.96 21.13
C LEU A 35 -30.41 -14.63 21.66
N THR A 36 -30.54 -15.88 22.14
CA THR A 36 -29.40 -16.67 22.64
C THR A 36 -28.34 -16.87 21.54
N ASN A 37 -28.75 -17.16 20.30
CA ASN A 37 -27.82 -17.30 19.20
C ASN A 37 -27.07 -16.00 18.87
N VAL A 38 -27.75 -14.84 18.91
CA VAL A 38 -27.12 -13.54 18.72
C VAL A 38 -26.09 -13.28 19.82
N VAL A 39 -26.48 -13.48 21.08
CA VAL A 39 -25.59 -13.28 22.25
C VAL A 39 -24.40 -14.22 22.18
N PHE A 40 -24.62 -15.51 21.85
CA PHE A 40 -23.55 -16.49 21.71
C PHE A 40 -22.50 -16.05 20.70
N TRP A 41 -22.92 -15.68 19.47
CA TRP A 41 -21.97 -15.26 18.45
C TRP A 41 -21.30 -13.91 18.79
N TYR A 42 -22.01 -13.00 19.44
CA TYR A 42 -21.43 -11.77 19.94
C TYR A 42 -20.32 -12.04 20.96
N VAL A 43 -20.57 -12.92 21.95
CA VAL A 43 -19.58 -13.30 22.96
C VAL A 43 -18.39 -14.02 22.32
N VAL A 44 -18.61 -14.95 21.41
CA VAL A 44 -17.51 -15.69 20.70
C VAL A 44 -16.63 -14.72 19.94
N LEU A 45 -17.21 -13.75 19.23
CA LEU A 45 -16.43 -12.76 18.46
C LEU A 45 -15.73 -11.74 19.39
N ARG A 46 -16.35 -11.37 20.50
CA ARG A 46 -15.80 -10.37 21.42
C ARG A 46 -14.73 -10.94 22.34
N SER A 47 -14.82 -12.21 22.71
CA SER A 47 -13.85 -12.89 23.58
C SER A 47 -12.51 -13.20 22.90
N GLY A 48 -12.42 -13.03 21.58
CA GLY A 48 -11.20 -13.36 20.84
C GLY A 48 -10.98 -14.87 20.59
N VAL A 49 -11.88 -15.75 21.03
CA VAL A 49 -11.81 -17.21 20.78
C VAL A 49 -11.80 -17.49 19.28
N ASN A 50 -12.51 -16.67 18.50
CA ASN A 50 -12.57 -16.75 17.05
C ASN A 50 -11.20 -16.61 16.36
N LEU A 51 -10.22 -15.94 16.97
CA LEU A 51 -8.88 -15.76 16.44
C LEU A 51 -8.07 -17.07 16.34
N ARG A 52 -8.51 -18.12 17.06
CA ARG A 52 -7.90 -19.47 17.02
C ARG A 52 -8.28 -20.26 15.76
N PHE A 53 -9.26 -19.80 15.00
CA PHE A 53 -9.75 -20.48 13.80
C PHE A 53 -9.14 -19.89 12.54
N LYS A 54 -9.01 -20.74 11.48
CA LYS A 54 -8.49 -20.29 10.16
C LYS A 54 -9.31 -19.18 9.53
N GLU A 55 -10.59 -19.07 9.89
CA GLU A 55 -11.50 -18.01 9.45
C GLU A 55 -12.06 -17.30 10.70
N PRO A 56 -11.43 -16.21 11.16
CA PRO A 56 -11.82 -15.53 12.40
C PRO A 56 -13.24 -14.96 12.39
N ALA A 57 -13.81 -14.69 11.21
CA ALA A 57 -15.18 -14.21 11.09
C ALA A 57 -16.23 -15.30 11.42
N LEU A 58 -15.86 -16.59 11.40
CA LEU A 58 -16.74 -17.74 11.64
C LEU A 58 -18.08 -17.66 10.87
N THR A 59 -18.02 -17.12 9.64
CA THR A 59 -19.22 -16.80 8.84
C THR A 59 -20.05 -18.04 8.52
N LEU A 60 -19.41 -19.14 8.14
CA LEU A 60 -20.13 -20.39 7.81
C LEU A 60 -20.87 -20.96 9.03
N PRO A 61 -20.26 -21.14 10.22
CA PRO A 61 -20.98 -21.59 11.42
C PRO A 61 -22.14 -20.67 11.82
N GLN A 62 -22.00 -19.35 11.68
CA GLN A 62 -23.07 -18.39 11.94
C GLN A 62 -24.25 -18.58 11.00
N ILE A 63 -23.99 -18.78 9.71
CA ILE A 63 -25.02 -19.02 8.69
C ILE A 63 -25.71 -20.36 8.95
N LEU A 64 -24.97 -21.44 9.22
CA LEU A 64 -25.54 -22.74 9.51
C LEU A 64 -26.44 -22.71 10.76
N SER A 65 -26.03 -22.03 11.83
CA SER A 65 -26.87 -21.89 13.03
C SER A 65 -28.13 -21.10 12.73
N SER A 66 -28.06 -20.05 11.91
CA SER A 66 -29.23 -19.26 11.50
C SER A 66 -30.20 -20.09 10.67
N LEU A 67 -29.71 -20.86 9.71
CA LEU A 67 -30.51 -21.76 8.89
C LEU A 67 -31.20 -22.82 9.74
N THR A 68 -30.52 -23.43 10.73
CA THR A 68 -31.11 -24.39 11.66
C THR A 68 -32.26 -23.79 12.45
N ILE A 69 -32.10 -22.55 12.96
CA ILE A 69 -33.14 -21.87 13.73
C ILE A 69 -34.36 -21.57 12.83
N ILE A 70 -34.16 -21.14 11.60
CA ILE A 70 -35.26 -20.86 10.66
C ILE A 70 -36.00 -22.15 10.28
N ILE A 71 -35.28 -23.27 10.11
CA ILE A 71 -35.90 -24.57 9.85
C ILE A 71 -36.67 -25.04 11.11
N GLY A 72 -36.19 -24.77 12.30
CA GLY A 72 -36.93 -24.96 13.54
C GLY A 72 -38.21 -24.10 13.55
N ALA A 73 -38.15 -22.82 13.19
CA ALA A 73 -39.31 -21.96 13.08
C ALA A 73 -40.33 -22.50 12.04
N TYR A 74 -39.85 -22.98 10.89
CA TYR A 74 -40.72 -23.66 9.91
C TYR A 74 -41.57 -24.74 10.56
N SER A 75 -40.98 -25.52 11.46
CA SER A 75 -41.65 -26.67 12.09
C SER A 75 -42.67 -26.27 13.17
N THR A 76 -42.72 -25.03 13.63
CA THR A 76 -43.57 -24.56 14.73
C THR A 76 -44.59 -23.50 14.30
N THR A 77 -44.47 -22.92 13.11
CA THR A 77 -45.34 -21.81 12.66
C THR A 77 -46.65 -22.22 12.00
N GLY A 78 -46.97 -23.54 11.99
CA GLY A 78 -48.28 -24.04 11.55
C GLY A 78 -48.73 -23.50 10.19
N PRO A 79 -49.88 -22.83 10.11
CA PRO A 79 -50.46 -22.38 8.83
C PRO A 79 -49.59 -21.41 8.00
N VAL A 80 -48.67 -20.67 8.65
CA VAL A 80 -47.84 -19.64 8.00
C VAL A 80 -46.39 -20.11 7.76
N HIS A 81 -46.12 -21.38 7.92
CA HIS A 81 -44.75 -21.95 7.78
C HIS A 81 -44.09 -21.64 6.43
N GLY A 82 -44.83 -21.48 5.34
CA GLY A 82 -44.30 -21.13 4.02
C GLY A 82 -43.56 -19.79 4.00
N SER A 83 -43.92 -18.84 4.87
CA SER A 83 -43.23 -17.55 4.99
C SER A 83 -41.79 -17.68 5.48
N THR A 84 -41.48 -18.72 6.28
CA THR A 84 -40.12 -18.97 6.79
C THR A 84 -39.13 -19.39 5.70
N LEU A 85 -39.62 -19.95 4.59
CA LEU A 85 -38.76 -20.33 3.44
C LEU A 85 -38.13 -19.07 2.79
N MET A 86 -38.79 -17.92 2.82
CA MET A 86 -38.22 -16.66 2.33
C MET A 86 -37.05 -16.22 3.19
N LEU A 87 -37.07 -16.49 4.51
CA LEU A 87 -35.97 -16.18 5.41
C LEU A 87 -34.75 -17.04 5.15
N LEU A 88 -34.91 -18.30 4.74
CA LEU A 88 -33.79 -19.16 4.31
C LEU A 88 -33.07 -18.55 3.12
N ALA A 89 -33.81 -18.12 2.10
CA ALA A 89 -33.26 -17.44 0.93
C ALA A 89 -32.51 -16.15 1.34
N LEU A 90 -33.11 -15.35 2.22
CA LEU A 90 -32.53 -14.11 2.72
C LEU A 90 -31.17 -14.35 3.43
N VAL A 91 -31.09 -15.35 4.32
CA VAL A 91 -29.84 -15.71 5.02
C VAL A 91 -28.76 -16.16 4.03
N LEU A 92 -29.12 -16.96 3.03
CA LEU A 92 -28.19 -17.37 1.98
C LEU A 92 -27.69 -16.20 1.14
N VAL A 93 -28.57 -15.24 0.80
CA VAL A 93 -28.17 -14.01 0.10
C VAL A 93 -27.15 -13.20 0.92
N PHE A 94 -27.34 -13.06 2.24
CA PHE A 94 -26.32 -12.45 3.09
C PHE A 94 -25.00 -13.23 3.10
N GLY A 95 -25.08 -14.55 3.01
CA GLY A 95 -23.91 -15.42 2.88
C GLY A 95 -23.08 -15.15 1.62
N ILE A 96 -23.71 -14.71 0.51
CA ILE A 96 -23.08 -14.39 -0.77
C ILE A 96 -21.92 -13.40 -0.58
N PHE A 97 -22.08 -12.42 0.31
CA PHE A 97 -21.10 -11.35 0.50
C PHE A 97 -19.88 -11.76 1.34
N ASN A 98 -20.00 -12.80 2.16
CA ASN A 98 -19.01 -13.13 3.19
C ASN A 98 -18.45 -14.56 3.07
N LEU A 99 -19.14 -15.48 2.41
CA LEU A 99 -18.67 -16.85 2.22
C LEU A 99 -17.73 -16.99 1.03
N LYS A 100 -16.74 -17.86 1.20
CA LYS A 100 -15.97 -18.39 0.07
C LYS A 100 -16.84 -19.42 -0.70
N ALA A 101 -16.45 -19.73 -1.94
CA ALA A 101 -17.17 -20.63 -2.82
C ALA A 101 -17.58 -21.96 -2.14
N ARG A 102 -16.63 -22.62 -1.44
CA ARG A 102 -16.90 -23.87 -0.71
C ARG A 102 -17.94 -23.69 0.40
N GLY A 103 -17.85 -22.58 1.15
CA GLY A 103 -18.80 -22.27 2.22
C GLY A 103 -20.22 -22.07 1.69
N ALA A 104 -20.37 -21.38 0.57
CA ALA A 104 -21.66 -21.16 -0.09
C ALA A 104 -22.30 -22.50 -0.55
N THR A 105 -21.51 -23.39 -1.13
CA THR A 105 -21.98 -24.73 -1.52
C THR A 105 -22.42 -25.54 -0.31
N ILE A 106 -21.62 -25.55 0.78
CA ILE A 106 -21.97 -26.26 2.02
C ILE A 106 -23.28 -25.74 2.60
N ALA A 107 -23.46 -24.41 2.70
CA ALA A 107 -24.67 -23.81 3.22
C ALA A 107 -25.90 -24.17 2.37
N GLY A 108 -25.77 -24.15 1.04
CA GLY A 108 -26.85 -24.54 0.13
C GLY A 108 -27.26 -26.01 0.26
N VAL A 109 -26.28 -26.92 0.24
CA VAL A 109 -26.55 -28.37 0.41
C VAL A 109 -27.17 -28.63 1.78
N TYR A 110 -26.61 -28.05 2.84
CA TYR A 110 -27.15 -28.13 4.19
C TYR A 110 -28.62 -27.71 4.25
N THR A 111 -28.96 -26.57 3.65
CA THR A 111 -30.33 -26.06 3.64
C THR A 111 -31.31 -27.02 2.97
N VAL A 112 -30.99 -27.51 1.77
CA VAL A 112 -31.86 -28.41 1.03
C VAL A 112 -32.08 -29.70 1.78
N VAL A 113 -31.03 -30.31 2.35
CA VAL A 113 -31.10 -31.56 3.07
C VAL A 113 -31.92 -31.42 4.35
N VAL A 114 -31.59 -30.42 5.19
CA VAL A 114 -32.20 -30.28 6.51
C VAL A 114 -33.69 -29.86 6.40
N ILE A 115 -34.02 -28.94 5.47
CA ILE A 115 -35.45 -28.59 5.24
C ILE A 115 -36.24 -29.74 4.65
N GLY A 116 -35.65 -30.55 3.74
CA GLY A 116 -36.31 -31.71 3.18
C GLY A 116 -36.64 -32.75 4.26
N ILE A 117 -35.71 -32.98 5.21
CA ILE A 117 -35.97 -33.84 6.38
C ILE A 117 -37.08 -33.26 7.24
N ALA A 118 -37.03 -31.96 7.57
CA ALA A 118 -38.08 -31.31 8.37
C ALA A 118 -39.46 -31.39 7.72
N MET A 119 -39.55 -31.11 6.42
CA MET A 119 -40.80 -31.26 5.65
C MET A 119 -41.34 -32.69 5.68
N SER A 120 -40.47 -33.67 5.47
CA SER A 120 -40.86 -35.09 5.49
C SER A 120 -41.42 -35.54 6.85
N ILE A 121 -40.81 -35.09 7.95
CA ILE A 121 -41.27 -35.36 9.31
C ILE A 121 -42.63 -34.67 9.53
N LYS A 122 -42.79 -33.40 9.15
CA LYS A 122 -44.01 -32.62 9.38
C LYS A 122 -45.21 -33.15 8.59
N VAL A 123 -45.01 -33.57 7.36
CA VAL A 123 -46.07 -34.24 6.56
C VAL A 123 -46.61 -35.47 7.26
N GLN A 124 -45.78 -36.22 8.01
CA GLN A 124 -46.19 -37.41 8.72
C GLN A 124 -46.82 -37.13 10.10
N THR A 125 -46.31 -36.14 10.81
CA THR A 125 -46.71 -35.84 12.19
C THR A 125 -47.87 -34.85 12.31
N ASP A 126 -48.02 -33.94 11.33
CA ASP A 126 -49.06 -32.90 11.30
C ASP A 126 -49.57 -32.66 9.86
N PRO A 127 -50.24 -33.62 9.26
CA PRO A 127 -50.74 -33.50 7.87
C PRO A 127 -51.82 -32.44 7.66
N VAL A 128 -52.43 -31.93 8.73
CA VAL A 128 -53.46 -30.86 8.67
C VAL A 128 -52.84 -29.54 8.30
N HIS A 129 -51.75 -29.15 8.97
CA HIS A 129 -51.07 -27.88 8.72
C HIS A 129 -49.99 -28.01 7.63
N TYR A 130 -49.47 -29.23 7.38
CA TYR A 130 -48.42 -29.55 6.40
C TYR A 130 -48.91 -30.60 5.37
N PRO A 131 -49.89 -30.27 4.51
CA PRO A 131 -50.44 -31.21 3.52
C PRO A 131 -49.37 -31.55 2.48
N PHE A 132 -49.24 -32.85 2.16
CA PHE A 132 -48.18 -33.35 1.25
C PHE A 132 -48.10 -32.60 -0.08
N LYS A 133 -49.25 -32.27 -0.70
CA LYS A 133 -49.25 -31.53 -1.98
C LYS A 133 -48.61 -30.15 -1.90
N LEU A 134 -48.85 -29.43 -0.81
CA LEU A 134 -48.30 -28.11 -0.59
C LEU A 134 -46.79 -28.23 -0.26
N GLU A 135 -46.41 -29.17 0.64
CA GLU A 135 -45.03 -29.36 1.02
C GLU A 135 -44.17 -29.84 -0.13
N PHE A 136 -44.70 -30.68 -1.01
CA PHE A 136 -44.02 -31.06 -2.24
C PHE A 136 -43.74 -29.86 -3.15
N ALA A 137 -44.68 -28.95 -3.30
CA ALA A 137 -44.45 -27.72 -4.04
C ALA A 137 -43.40 -26.81 -3.37
N HIS A 138 -43.46 -26.60 -2.03
CA HIS A 138 -42.48 -25.87 -1.26
C HIS A 138 -41.08 -26.47 -1.39
N PHE A 139 -40.95 -27.78 -1.35
CA PHE A 139 -39.66 -28.48 -1.52
C PHE A 139 -39.07 -28.25 -2.91
N TRP A 140 -39.87 -28.39 -3.97
CA TRP A 140 -39.42 -28.11 -5.34
C TRP A 140 -39.00 -26.65 -5.53
N MET A 141 -39.72 -25.70 -4.95
CA MET A 141 -39.31 -24.28 -4.97
C MET A 141 -37.97 -24.11 -4.23
N THR A 142 -37.78 -24.76 -3.09
CA THR A 142 -36.52 -24.72 -2.34
C THR A 142 -35.35 -25.29 -3.13
N VAL A 143 -35.55 -26.45 -3.78
CA VAL A 143 -34.57 -27.10 -4.66
C VAL A 143 -34.23 -26.23 -5.88
N ALA A 144 -35.13 -25.41 -6.37
CA ALA A 144 -34.87 -24.48 -7.47
C ALA A 144 -34.11 -23.22 -6.98
N ILE A 145 -34.54 -22.63 -5.87
CA ILE A 145 -34.05 -21.32 -5.39
C ILE A 145 -32.67 -21.46 -4.70
N VAL A 146 -32.52 -22.44 -3.80
CA VAL A 146 -31.31 -22.54 -2.97
C VAL A 146 -30.05 -22.84 -3.78
N PRO A 147 -30.02 -23.80 -4.72
CA PRO A 147 -28.86 -24.03 -5.56
C PRO A 147 -28.55 -22.85 -6.49
N THR A 148 -29.59 -22.13 -6.97
CA THR A 148 -29.41 -20.94 -7.81
C THR A 148 -28.68 -19.83 -7.03
N ILE A 149 -29.16 -19.54 -5.80
CA ILE A 149 -28.50 -18.57 -4.91
C ILE A 149 -27.07 -19.02 -4.58
N SER A 150 -26.88 -20.29 -4.27
CA SER A 150 -25.56 -20.85 -3.94
C SER A 150 -24.61 -20.77 -5.13
N SER A 151 -25.07 -21.05 -6.34
CA SER A 151 -24.30 -20.93 -7.57
C SER A 151 -23.87 -19.46 -7.82
N LEU A 152 -24.81 -18.52 -7.64
CA LEU A 152 -24.51 -17.09 -7.75
C LEU A 152 -23.48 -16.64 -6.70
N ALA A 153 -23.59 -17.17 -5.46
CA ALA A 153 -22.61 -16.92 -4.41
C ALA A 153 -21.20 -17.40 -4.79
N VAL A 154 -21.11 -18.60 -5.35
CA VAL A 154 -19.85 -19.18 -5.86
C VAL A 154 -19.26 -18.31 -6.98
N GLN A 155 -20.07 -17.94 -7.96
CA GLN A 155 -19.62 -17.11 -9.08
C GLN A 155 -19.10 -15.76 -8.60
N LEU A 156 -19.83 -15.11 -7.68
CA LEU A 156 -19.43 -13.80 -7.14
C LEU A 156 -18.16 -13.90 -6.28
N SER A 157 -18.01 -14.97 -5.50
CA SER A 157 -16.78 -15.24 -4.75
C SER A 157 -15.57 -15.39 -5.68
N ASN A 158 -15.69 -16.19 -6.73
CA ASN A 158 -14.63 -16.40 -7.71
C ASN A 158 -14.29 -15.12 -8.48
N MET A 159 -15.31 -14.30 -8.81
CA MET A 159 -15.11 -13.01 -9.46
C MET A 159 -14.33 -12.03 -8.57
N ARG A 160 -14.63 -11.99 -7.27
CA ARG A 160 -13.89 -11.15 -6.30
C ARG A 160 -12.44 -11.58 -6.15
N GLU A 161 -12.18 -12.87 -6.10
CA GLU A 161 -10.80 -13.39 -6.02
C GLU A 161 -10.01 -13.01 -7.27
N LYS A 162 -10.61 -13.16 -8.46
CA LYS A 162 -10.00 -12.72 -9.73
C LYS A 162 -9.73 -11.23 -9.75
N LEU A 163 -10.71 -10.42 -9.36
CA LEU A 163 -10.57 -8.96 -9.34
C LEU A 163 -9.47 -8.51 -8.37
N LYS A 164 -9.36 -9.16 -7.19
CA LYS A 164 -8.30 -8.88 -6.23
C LYS A 164 -6.92 -9.25 -6.79
N ALA A 165 -6.80 -10.40 -7.47
CA ALA A 165 -5.55 -10.81 -8.11
C ALA A 165 -5.12 -9.82 -9.22
N GLN A 166 -6.05 -9.45 -10.09
CA GLN A 166 -5.80 -8.46 -11.16
C GLN A 166 -5.40 -7.09 -10.61
N LYS A 167 -6.06 -6.63 -9.52
CA LYS A 167 -5.70 -5.37 -8.87
C LYS A 167 -4.27 -5.39 -8.33
N ASN A 168 -3.86 -6.52 -7.71
CA ASN A 168 -2.50 -6.66 -7.19
C ASN A 168 -1.47 -6.69 -8.34
N GLU A 169 -1.74 -7.46 -9.40
CA GLU A 169 -0.89 -7.53 -10.59
C GLU A 169 -0.72 -6.16 -11.25
N LEU A 170 -1.81 -5.42 -11.41
CA LEU A 170 -1.78 -4.06 -11.94
C LEU A 170 -0.94 -3.13 -11.05
N GLY A 171 -1.09 -3.24 -9.72
CA GLY A 171 -0.31 -2.47 -8.75
C GLY A 171 1.20 -2.75 -8.88
N GLU A 172 1.59 -4.01 -9.02
CA GLU A 172 2.98 -4.41 -9.23
C GLU A 172 3.52 -3.91 -10.58
N ALA A 173 2.73 -4.00 -11.66
CA ALA A 173 3.10 -3.51 -12.97
C ALA A 173 3.30 -1.99 -12.96
N LEU A 174 2.39 -1.23 -12.32
CA LEU A 174 2.52 0.22 -12.18
C LEU A 174 3.77 0.60 -11.38
N MET A 175 4.07 -0.13 -10.29
CA MET A 175 5.27 0.11 -9.48
C MET A 175 6.55 -0.14 -10.30
N ARG A 176 6.60 -1.21 -11.10
CA ARG A 176 7.72 -1.49 -12.02
C ARG A 176 7.90 -0.38 -13.06
N ILE A 177 6.80 0.06 -13.68
CA ILE A 177 6.84 1.17 -14.66
C ILE A 177 7.37 2.45 -14.00
N GLN A 178 6.92 2.76 -12.78
CA GLN A 178 7.37 3.94 -12.04
C GLN A 178 8.87 3.86 -11.73
N VAL A 179 9.38 2.71 -11.31
CA VAL A 179 10.81 2.52 -11.06
C VAL A 179 11.62 2.72 -12.35
N LEU A 180 11.23 2.08 -13.46
CA LEU A 180 11.89 2.22 -14.75
C LEU A 180 11.84 3.66 -15.29
N ALA A 181 10.75 4.38 -15.03
CA ALA A 181 10.60 5.77 -15.46
C ALA A 181 11.43 6.77 -14.63
N THR A 182 11.72 6.46 -13.36
CA THR A 182 12.32 7.40 -12.42
C THR A 182 13.74 7.05 -11.99
N ARG A 183 14.16 5.81 -12.16
CA ARG A 183 15.45 5.33 -11.69
C ARG A 183 16.39 4.97 -12.84
N ASP A 184 17.70 5.02 -12.57
CA ASP A 184 18.75 4.48 -13.42
C ASP A 184 18.93 2.98 -13.12
N GLU A 185 18.90 2.14 -14.15
CA GLU A 185 18.95 0.67 -13.99
C GLU A 185 20.26 0.15 -13.39
N LEU A 186 21.38 0.84 -13.64
CA LEU A 186 22.68 0.40 -13.17
C LEU A 186 22.92 0.75 -11.70
N THR A 187 22.60 1.99 -11.31
CA THR A 187 22.96 2.55 -10.00
C THR A 187 21.81 2.55 -9.00
N GLY A 188 20.57 2.38 -9.46
CA GLY A 188 19.37 2.50 -8.63
C GLY A 188 19.04 3.94 -8.17
N LEU A 189 19.89 4.91 -8.47
CA LEU A 189 19.64 6.33 -8.22
C LEU A 189 18.49 6.84 -9.09
N PHE A 190 18.01 8.04 -8.79
CA PHE A 190 17.13 8.73 -9.73
C PHE A 190 17.84 8.96 -11.07
N ASN A 191 17.08 8.85 -12.16
CA ASN A 191 17.58 9.19 -13.48
C ASN A 191 17.48 10.70 -13.74
N ARG A 192 18.11 11.16 -14.80
CA ARG A 192 18.12 12.57 -15.22
C ARG A 192 16.72 13.18 -15.34
N ARG A 193 15.77 12.44 -15.90
CA ARG A 193 14.38 12.92 -16.11
C ARG A 193 13.72 13.23 -14.76
N HIS A 194 13.77 12.28 -13.85
CA HIS A 194 13.17 12.45 -12.52
C HIS A 194 13.84 13.55 -11.72
N MET A 195 15.16 13.69 -11.85
CA MET A 195 15.89 14.80 -11.19
C MET A 195 15.43 16.17 -11.66
N LEU A 196 15.16 16.33 -12.96
CA LEU A 196 14.59 17.59 -13.48
C LEU A 196 13.19 17.88 -12.91
N ASP A 197 12.36 16.84 -12.73
CA ASP A 197 11.04 16.99 -12.10
C ASP A 197 11.18 17.42 -10.64
N VAL A 198 12.12 16.84 -9.89
CA VAL A 198 12.43 17.21 -8.49
C VAL A 198 12.89 18.67 -8.42
N LEU A 199 13.83 19.05 -9.25
CA LEU A 199 14.33 20.45 -9.30
C LEU A 199 13.21 21.44 -9.62
N GLY A 200 12.33 21.12 -10.56
CA GLY A 200 11.16 21.95 -10.89
C GLY A 200 10.18 22.11 -9.72
N GLN A 201 10.05 21.09 -8.87
CA GLN A 201 9.25 21.16 -7.65
C GLN A 201 9.91 22.06 -6.60
N HIS A 202 11.24 21.98 -6.43
CA HIS A 202 12.00 22.84 -5.52
C HIS A 202 11.96 24.30 -5.97
N GLN A 203 12.13 24.59 -7.26
CA GLN A 203 11.97 25.92 -7.82
C GLN A 203 10.59 26.52 -7.47
N LYS A 204 9.51 25.80 -7.72
CA LYS A 204 8.15 26.25 -7.40
C LYS A 204 7.92 26.48 -5.90
N ARG A 205 8.60 25.73 -5.04
CA ARG A 205 8.54 25.94 -3.57
C ARG A 205 9.23 27.26 -3.19
N LEU A 206 10.38 27.54 -3.76
CA LEU A 206 11.11 28.81 -3.58
C LEU A 206 10.25 30.00 -3.98
N GLU A 207 9.66 29.98 -5.16
CA GLU A 207 8.79 31.03 -5.67
C GLU A 207 7.61 31.35 -4.73
N ARG A 208 7.15 30.36 -3.94
CA ARG A 208 6.03 30.52 -3.00
C ARG A 208 6.43 30.97 -1.60
N SER A 209 7.57 30.54 -1.10
CA SER A 209 7.94 30.72 0.31
C SER A 209 9.07 31.71 0.54
N GLY A 210 9.89 31.98 -0.47
CA GLY A 210 11.00 32.96 -0.39
C GLY A 210 12.12 32.67 0.62
N HIS A 211 12.09 31.49 1.27
CA HIS A 211 12.97 31.19 2.41
C HIS A 211 13.78 29.90 2.24
N HIS A 212 13.65 29.20 1.13
CA HIS A 212 14.40 27.97 0.89
C HIS A 212 15.60 28.27 -0.03
N HIS A 213 16.76 27.77 0.34
CA HIS A 213 17.95 27.80 -0.51
C HIS A 213 18.35 26.40 -0.84
N PHE A 214 18.80 26.14 -2.04
CA PHE A 214 19.41 24.88 -2.39
C PHE A 214 20.67 25.10 -3.22
N CYS A 215 21.57 24.13 -3.16
CA CYS A 215 22.75 24.07 -3.99
C CYS A 215 22.66 22.92 -4.98
N LEU A 216 23.27 23.10 -6.15
CA LEU A 216 23.45 22.03 -7.13
C LEU A 216 24.94 21.73 -7.27
N ALA A 217 25.27 20.43 -7.29
CA ALA A 217 26.61 19.99 -7.63
C ALA A 217 26.56 18.95 -8.74
N ILE A 218 27.34 19.16 -9.80
CA ILE A 218 27.60 18.13 -10.79
C ILE A 218 28.91 17.46 -10.42
N LEU A 219 28.87 16.13 -10.26
CA LEU A 219 30.01 15.28 -9.92
C LEU A 219 30.35 14.40 -11.11
N ASP A 220 31.63 14.16 -11.34
CA ASP A 220 32.12 13.30 -12.42
C ASP A 220 33.30 12.46 -11.90
N ILE A 221 33.24 11.15 -12.18
CA ILE A 221 34.31 10.23 -11.76
C ILE A 221 35.55 10.44 -12.60
N ASP A 222 36.64 10.87 -11.97
CA ASP A 222 37.86 11.20 -12.66
C ASP A 222 38.45 9.98 -13.38
N HIS A 223 38.82 10.19 -14.64
CA HIS A 223 39.48 9.19 -15.49
C HIS A 223 38.64 7.90 -15.68
N PHE A 224 37.32 7.96 -15.59
CA PHE A 224 36.46 6.77 -15.69
C PHE A 224 36.64 6.01 -17.01
N LYS A 225 36.84 6.71 -18.11
CA LYS A 225 37.19 6.08 -19.40
C LYS A 225 38.42 5.18 -19.27
N ARG A 226 39.47 5.63 -18.56
CA ARG A 226 40.67 4.81 -18.35
C ARG A 226 40.39 3.57 -17.50
N VAL A 227 39.46 3.63 -16.56
CA VAL A 227 39.01 2.45 -15.81
C VAL A 227 38.37 1.43 -16.78
N ASN A 228 37.46 1.88 -17.64
CA ASN A 228 36.85 1.02 -18.64
C ASN A 228 37.87 0.42 -19.61
N ASP A 229 38.76 1.26 -20.15
CA ASP A 229 39.77 0.84 -21.13
C ASP A 229 40.79 -0.15 -20.54
N THR A 230 41.07 -0.04 -19.23
CA THR A 230 42.09 -0.90 -18.54
C THR A 230 41.48 -2.17 -17.98
N TYR A 231 40.30 -2.11 -17.39
CA TYR A 231 39.71 -3.19 -16.59
C TYR A 231 38.40 -3.74 -17.19
N GLY A 232 37.92 -3.15 -18.28
CA GLY A 232 36.67 -3.52 -18.94
C GLY A 232 35.42 -2.86 -18.34
N HIS A 233 34.33 -2.83 -19.10
CA HIS A 233 33.07 -2.18 -18.71
C HIS A 233 32.45 -2.78 -17.44
N GLY A 234 32.64 -4.08 -17.17
CA GLY A 234 32.13 -4.71 -15.95
C GLY A 234 32.68 -4.10 -14.66
N VAL A 235 33.99 -3.78 -14.65
CA VAL A 235 34.62 -3.07 -13.50
C VAL A 235 34.13 -1.63 -13.44
N GLY A 236 33.97 -0.96 -14.58
CA GLY A 236 33.37 0.39 -14.63
C GLY A 236 31.97 0.42 -14.04
N ASP A 237 31.14 -0.55 -14.38
CA ASP A 237 29.79 -0.68 -13.82
C ASP A 237 29.81 -0.93 -12.30
N GLU A 238 30.78 -1.72 -11.81
CA GLU A 238 30.97 -1.94 -10.39
C GLU A 238 31.36 -0.62 -9.67
N VAL A 239 32.26 0.15 -10.27
CA VAL A 239 32.64 1.49 -9.78
C VAL A 239 31.44 2.43 -9.70
N LEU A 240 30.60 2.49 -10.75
CA LEU A 240 29.42 3.34 -10.76
C LEU A 240 28.40 2.95 -9.68
N ARG A 241 28.13 1.64 -9.51
CA ARG A 241 27.23 1.16 -8.46
C ARG A 241 27.78 1.51 -7.07
N ARG A 242 29.05 1.22 -6.85
CA ARG A 242 29.67 1.46 -5.55
C ARG A 242 29.77 2.94 -5.21
N PHE A 243 30.08 3.79 -6.20
CA PHE A 243 30.06 5.24 -6.03
C PHE A 243 28.65 5.71 -5.62
N ALA A 244 27.60 5.25 -6.28
CA ALA A 244 26.23 5.61 -5.99
C ALA A 244 25.78 5.18 -4.58
N GLU A 245 26.07 3.92 -4.21
CA GLU A 245 25.74 3.37 -2.90
C GLU A 245 26.43 4.15 -1.77
N GLU A 246 27.73 4.32 -1.88
CA GLU A 246 28.53 4.95 -0.83
C GLU A 246 28.31 6.46 -0.73
N ALA A 247 28.09 7.13 -1.86
CA ALA A 247 27.72 8.54 -1.85
C ALA A 247 26.42 8.79 -1.10
N GLN A 248 25.42 7.90 -1.27
CA GLN A 248 24.13 8.00 -0.55
C GLN A 248 24.30 7.86 0.98
N THR A 249 25.24 7.06 1.46
CA THR A 249 25.43 6.86 2.91
C THR A 249 25.90 8.14 3.63
N VAL A 250 26.53 9.06 2.91
CA VAL A 250 27.08 10.31 3.45
C VAL A 250 26.10 11.48 3.33
N LEU A 251 25.08 11.36 2.47
CA LEU A 251 24.07 12.38 2.23
C LEU A 251 22.98 12.37 3.30
N ARG A 252 22.28 13.48 3.45
CA ARG A 252 21.10 13.61 4.30
C ARG A 252 19.87 13.05 3.57
N ASP A 253 18.85 12.65 4.31
CA ASP A 253 17.56 12.20 3.74
C ASP A 253 16.88 13.26 2.85
N THR A 254 17.20 14.52 3.08
CA THR A 254 16.68 15.65 2.30
C THR A 254 17.47 15.93 1.01
N ASP A 255 18.67 15.39 0.89
CA ASP A 255 19.52 15.57 -0.29
C ASP A 255 19.15 14.54 -1.36
N VAL A 256 19.26 14.91 -2.64
CA VAL A 256 18.85 14.06 -3.74
C VAL A 256 20.01 13.86 -4.70
N LEU A 257 20.45 12.60 -4.86
CA LEU A 257 21.48 12.21 -5.82
C LEU A 257 20.84 11.48 -7.01
N ALA A 258 21.23 11.87 -8.21
CA ALA A 258 20.77 11.27 -9.46
C ALA A 258 21.95 10.97 -10.39
N ARG A 259 21.82 9.93 -11.21
CA ARG A 259 22.74 9.71 -12.32
C ARG A 259 22.34 10.63 -13.47
N TRP A 260 23.24 11.55 -13.84
CA TRP A 260 22.98 12.59 -14.82
C TRP A 260 23.40 12.20 -16.23
N GLY A 261 24.47 11.43 -16.35
CA GLY A 261 25.03 10.94 -17.59
C GLY A 261 25.78 9.62 -17.39
N GLY A 262 26.70 9.27 -18.28
CA GLY A 262 27.48 8.04 -18.20
C GLY A 262 28.20 7.86 -16.90
N GLU A 263 29.09 8.79 -16.57
CA GLU A 263 29.92 8.83 -15.35
C GLU A 263 29.63 10.05 -14.47
N GLU A 264 28.55 10.80 -14.84
CA GLU A 264 28.17 12.04 -14.19
C GLU A 264 26.98 11.84 -13.25
N PHE A 265 27.02 12.54 -12.12
CA PHE A 265 25.96 12.57 -11.12
C PHE A 265 25.55 14.01 -10.83
N LEU A 266 24.26 14.25 -10.62
CA LEU A 266 23.73 15.55 -10.16
C LEU A 266 23.23 15.40 -8.73
N LEU A 267 23.73 16.26 -7.85
CA LEU A 267 23.38 16.30 -6.45
C LEU A 267 22.63 17.59 -6.14
N LEU A 268 21.44 17.47 -5.59
CA LEU A 268 20.66 18.55 -5.00
C LEU A 268 20.87 18.52 -3.50
N LEU A 269 21.36 19.61 -2.93
CA LEU A 269 21.59 19.81 -1.50
C LEU A 269 20.59 20.84 -1.00
N ASN A 270 19.65 20.40 -0.17
CA ASN A 270 18.57 21.25 0.33
C ASN A 270 18.99 22.06 1.56
N ASP A 271 18.40 23.26 1.70
CA ASP A 271 18.51 24.14 2.86
C ASP A 271 19.98 24.33 3.31
N THR A 272 20.85 24.63 2.35
CA THR A 272 22.29 24.77 2.61
C THR A 272 22.93 25.86 1.77
N SER A 273 23.97 26.50 2.31
CA SER A 273 24.81 27.44 1.58
C SER A 273 25.91 26.70 0.80
N PRO A 274 26.51 27.35 -0.25
CA PRO A 274 27.61 26.75 -1.00
C PRO A 274 28.81 26.35 -0.13
N ALA A 275 29.11 27.08 0.92
CA ALA A 275 30.20 26.75 1.85
C ALA A 275 29.94 25.47 2.65
N LEU A 276 28.70 25.31 3.16
CA LEU A 276 28.29 24.11 3.89
C LEU A 276 28.13 22.91 2.94
N ALA A 277 27.60 23.13 1.74
CA ALA A 277 27.51 22.11 0.70
C ALA A 277 28.90 21.56 0.32
N ASN A 278 29.90 22.45 0.19
CA ASN A 278 31.29 22.05 -0.05
C ASN A 278 31.83 21.16 1.07
N THR A 279 31.55 21.49 2.32
CA THR A 279 31.94 20.64 3.47
C THR A 279 31.34 19.24 3.35
N GLY A 280 30.09 19.13 2.89
CA GLY A 280 29.43 17.84 2.61
C GLY A 280 30.13 17.05 1.49
N LEU A 281 30.51 17.75 0.41
CA LEU A 281 31.24 17.15 -0.71
C LEU A 281 32.64 16.68 -0.32
N GLU A 282 33.35 17.43 0.51
CA GLU A 282 34.65 17.01 1.02
C GLU A 282 34.55 15.81 1.97
N ARG A 283 33.50 15.74 2.80
CA ARG A 283 33.21 14.53 3.59
C ARG A 283 32.94 13.32 2.69
N MET A 284 32.16 13.48 1.64
CA MET A 284 31.92 12.43 0.64
C MET A 284 33.22 11.99 -0.03
N ARG A 285 34.09 12.92 -0.43
CA ARG A 285 35.41 12.67 -1.03
C ARG A 285 36.28 11.81 -0.13
N ASN A 286 36.37 12.19 1.14
CA ASN A 286 37.17 11.46 2.14
C ASN A 286 36.60 10.06 2.39
N HIS A 287 35.28 9.91 2.46
CA HIS A 287 34.64 8.61 2.59
C HIS A 287 34.94 7.70 1.41
N LEU A 288 34.71 8.18 0.18
CA LEU A 288 34.96 7.43 -1.04
C LEU A 288 36.43 7.05 -1.23
N ALA A 289 37.37 7.87 -0.77
CA ALA A 289 38.78 7.55 -0.79
C ALA A 289 39.18 6.35 0.12
N SER A 290 38.35 6.09 1.15
CA SER A 290 38.60 5.02 2.12
C SER A 290 38.04 3.65 1.75
N ILE A 291 37.14 3.58 0.78
CA ILE A 291 36.42 2.36 0.42
C ILE A 291 37.10 1.57 -0.71
N GLN A 292 36.68 0.32 -0.84
CA GLN A 292 37.05 -0.54 -1.97
C GLN A 292 35.94 -0.48 -3.01
N PHE A 293 36.28 -0.09 -4.24
CA PHE A 293 35.30 0.09 -5.33
C PHE A 293 35.04 -1.19 -6.14
N SER A 294 35.99 -2.11 -6.19
CA SER A 294 35.84 -3.37 -6.91
C SER A 294 36.47 -4.51 -6.15
N THR A 295 35.78 -5.65 -6.15
CA THR A 295 36.28 -6.88 -5.54
C THR A 295 37.41 -7.49 -6.37
N SER A 296 37.35 -7.39 -7.69
CA SER A 296 38.36 -7.90 -8.63
C SER A 296 39.60 -7.00 -8.70
N GLN A 297 39.46 -5.72 -8.34
CA GLN A 297 40.54 -4.72 -8.35
C GLN A 297 40.61 -3.97 -7.01
N PRO A 298 41.12 -4.60 -5.94
CA PRO A 298 41.08 -4.06 -4.58
C PRO A 298 41.88 -2.76 -4.38
N THR A 299 42.81 -2.46 -5.27
CA THR A 299 43.65 -1.25 -5.23
C THR A 299 43.10 -0.08 -5.99
N LEU A 300 42.01 -0.29 -6.75
CA LEU A 300 41.36 0.78 -7.55
C LEU A 300 40.73 1.80 -6.61
N ARG A 301 41.15 3.05 -6.73
CA ARG A 301 40.62 4.20 -5.96
C ARG A 301 40.30 5.36 -6.91
N PRO A 302 39.14 5.30 -7.57
CA PRO A 302 38.69 6.42 -8.41
C PRO A 302 38.42 7.64 -7.52
N THR A 303 38.78 8.82 -8.02
CA THR A 303 38.42 10.12 -7.43
C THR A 303 37.28 10.74 -8.20
N PHE A 304 36.74 11.83 -7.72
CA PHE A 304 35.74 12.60 -8.47
C PHE A 304 36.04 14.12 -8.39
N SER A 305 35.70 14.79 -9.47
CA SER A 305 35.64 16.24 -9.55
C SER A 305 34.19 16.72 -9.39
N ALA A 306 33.99 17.89 -8.77
CA ALA A 306 32.68 18.46 -8.57
C ALA A 306 32.66 19.94 -8.91
N GLY A 307 31.59 20.37 -9.57
CA GLY A 307 31.23 21.77 -9.73
C GLY A 307 30.01 22.09 -8.89
N LEU A 308 30.12 23.04 -7.98
CA LEU A 308 29.09 23.41 -7.00
C LEU A 308 28.63 24.85 -7.23
N THR A 309 27.34 25.08 -7.13
CA THR A 309 26.74 26.41 -7.14
C THR A 309 25.49 26.52 -6.30
N GLY A 310 25.18 27.70 -5.76
CA GLY A 310 23.88 27.99 -5.18
C GLY A 310 22.86 28.31 -6.27
N TYR A 311 21.59 27.98 -6.03
CA TYR A 311 20.50 28.40 -6.89
C TYR A 311 20.14 29.89 -6.57
N GLY A 312 20.09 30.73 -7.60
CA GLY A 312 19.73 32.13 -7.48
C GLY A 312 18.22 32.36 -7.55
N ASP A 313 17.71 33.42 -6.87
CA ASP A 313 16.28 33.75 -6.91
C ASP A 313 15.84 34.11 -8.34
N ASN A 314 14.70 33.56 -8.76
CA ASN A 314 14.14 33.73 -10.10
C ASN A 314 15.05 33.27 -11.25
N GLU A 315 16.07 32.50 -10.97
CA GLU A 315 16.94 31.92 -11.96
C GLU A 315 16.29 30.74 -12.69
N ARG A 316 16.61 30.54 -13.97
CA ARG A 316 16.21 29.34 -14.69
C ARG A 316 17.11 28.16 -14.27
N LEU A 317 16.51 27.00 -14.11
CA LEU A 317 17.24 25.79 -13.70
C LEU A 317 18.37 25.39 -14.66
N ASP A 318 18.16 25.58 -15.97
CA ASP A 318 19.18 25.29 -16.98
C ASP A 318 20.41 26.18 -16.82
N VAL A 319 20.25 27.47 -16.46
CA VAL A 319 21.36 28.39 -16.19
C VAL A 319 22.14 27.96 -14.94
N CYS A 320 21.44 27.58 -13.88
CA CYS A 320 22.07 27.04 -12.67
C CYS A 320 22.88 25.77 -12.96
N ILE A 321 22.30 24.83 -13.71
CA ILE A 321 22.98 23.59 -14.11
C ILE A 321 24.20 23.89 -14.98
N GLU A 322 24.10 24.81 -15.95
CA GLU A 322 25.23 25.22 -16.79
C GLU A 322 26.36 25.87 -15.97
N ARG A 323 26.01 26.63 -14.93
CA ARG A 323 27.00 27.23 -14.02
C ARG A 323 27.74 26.13 -13.21
N ALA A 324 27.02 25.12 -12.71
CA ALA A 324 27.64 23.99 -12.05
C ALA A 324 28.56 23.19 -13.00
N ASP A 325 28.15 23.02 -14.27
CA ASP A 325 28.97 22.37 -15.29
C ASP A 325 30.27 23.12 -15.60
N LYS A 326 30.19 24.47 -15.72
CA LYS A 326 31.39 25.33 -15.88
C LYS A 326 32.35 25.17 -14.69
N ALA A 327 31.81 25.11 -13.47
CA ALA A 327 32.62 24.87 -12.27
C ALA A 327 33.27 23.47 -12.29
N LEU A 328 32.56 22.44 -12.71
CA LEU A 328 33.09 21.07 -12.88
C LEU A 328 34.22 21.07 -13.94
N TYR A 329 34.02 21.72 -15.04
CA TYR A 329 35.07 21.82 -16.07
C TYR A 329 36.34 22.47 -15.51
N GLN A 330 36.19 23.54 -14.69
CA GLN A 330 37.32 24.19 -14.01
C GLN A 330 37.99 23.22 -13.03
N ALA A 331 37.23 22.45 -12.21
CA ALA A 331 37.78 21.44 -11.31
C ALA A 331 38.65 20.39 -12.05
N LYS A 332 38.19 19.95 -13.22
CA LYS A 332 38.94 19.03 -14.08
C LYS A 332 40.25 19.66 -14.65
N ARG A 333 40.21 20.94 -15.00
CA ARG A 333 41.41 21.65 -15.48
C ARG A 333 42.42 21.89 -14.39
N ASP A 334 41.98 22.19 -13.18
CA ASP A 334 42.85 22.56 -12.03
C ASP A 334 43.51 21.31 -11.37
N GLY A 335 43.40 20.14 -12.00
CA GLY A 335 44.11 18.92 -11.57
C GLY A 335 43.18 17.86 -10.96
N ARG A 336 41.86 17.97 -11.12
CA ARG A 336 40.84 16.99 -10.69
C ARG A 336 40.79 16.77 -9.16
N ASN A 337 40.03 15.77 -8.71
CA ASN A 337 39.85 15.38 -7.29
C ASN A 337 39.58 16.58 -6.37
N ARG A 338 38.71 17.48 -6.79
CA ARG A 338 38.37 18.73 -6.05
C ARG A 338 36.98 19.20 -6.37
N THR A 339 36.50 20.09 -5.54
CA THR A 339 35.28 20.85 -5.77
C THR A 339 35.64 22.27 -6.14
N VAL A 340 35.05 22.82 -7.21
CA VAL A 340 35.09 24.23 -7.54
C VAL A 340 33.70 24.82 -7.29
N ILE A 341 33.66 25.94 -6.56
CA ILE A 341 32.42 26.66 -6.29
C ILE A 341 32.34 27.85 -7.24
N GLN A 342 31.23 27.93 -7.98
CA GLN A 342 30.93 29.15 -8.74
C GLN A 342 29.79 29.90 -8.05
N ALA A 343 30.02 31.20 -7.76
CA ALA A 343 29.06 32.05 -7.10
C ALA A 343 27.75 32.15 -7.89
N SER A 344 26.64 32.23 -7.20
CA SER A 344 25.36 32.58 -7.78
C SER A 344 25.30 34.11 -8.04
N PRO A 345 24.39 34.57 -8.88
CA PRO A 345 24.22 36.02 -9.09
C PRO A 345 23.94 36.83 -7.80
N GLN A 346 23.42 36.16 -6.76
CA GLN A 346 23.14 36.77 -5.45
C GLN A 346 24.38 36.83 -4.55
N ASP A 347 25.26 35.84 -4.64
CA ASP A 347 26.50 35.82 -3.86
C ASP A 347 27.46 36.94 -4.28
N GLU A 348 27.36 37.40 -5.54
CA GLU A 348 28.12 38.56 -6.07
C GLU A 348 27.63 39.90 -5.51
N LEU A 349 26.35 39.97 -5.08
CA LEU A 349 25.74 41.19 -4.54
C LEU A 349 25.97 41.38 -3.03
N CYS A 350 26.37 40.32 -2.32
CA CYS A 350 26.66 40.34 -0.88
C CYS A 350 28.12 39.91 -0.63
N PRO A 351 29.11 40.82 -0.68
CA PRO A 351 30.51 40.45 -0.41
C PRO A 351 30.62 39.86 1.00
N PRO A 352 31.50 38.87 1.22
CA PRO A 352 31.70 38.25 2.52
C PRO A 352 32.03 39.33 3.58
N PRO A 353 31.56 39.16 4.84
CA PRO A 353 31.87 40.11 5.89
C PRO A 353 33.39 40.25 6.01
N VAL A 354 33.85 41.47 5.90
CA VAL A 354 35.24 41.82 6.07
C VAL A 354 35.71 41.35 7.45
N PRO A 355 36.78 40.54 7.56
CA PRO A 355 37.25 40.10 8.87
C PRO A 355 37.55 41.35 9.73
N PRO A 356 37.24 41.34 11.03
CA PRO A 356 37.46 42.48 11.89
C PRO A 356 38.93 42.89 11.82
N GLN A 357 39.14 44.12 11.37
CA GLN A 357 40.48 44.70 11.37
C GLN A 357 40.99 44.72 12.81
N SER A 358 42.14 44.13 13.06
CA SER A 358 42.83 44.17 14.33
C SER A 358 43.06 45.61 14.72
N ILE A 359 42.39 46.07 15.76
CA ILE A 359 42.64 47.40 16.36
C ILE A 359 44.10 47.41 16.86
N PRO A 360 44.93 48.34 16.42
CA PRO A 360 46.29 48.40 16.93
C PRO A 360 46.25 48.74 18.42
N ALA A 361 47.00 48.00 19.22
CA ALA A 361 47.15 48.21 20.65
C ALA A 361 47.68 49.64 20.90
N VAL A 362 46.87 50.49 21.53
CA VAL A 362 47.30 51.80 22.03
C VAL A 362 48.16 51.51 23.24
N THR A 363 49.49 51.66 23.08
CA THR A 363 50.44 51.69 24.19
C THR A 363 50.23 52.95 24.98
N LEU A 364 49.69 52.89 26.18
CA LEU A 364 49.72 54.00 27.16
C LEU A 364 51.12 54.08 27.74
N ALA A 365 51.80 55.22 27.52
CA ALA A 365 52.98 55.65 28.20
C ALA A 365 52.65 56.31 29.52
#